data_b682d5d9951f838676957a368bd0d5eb
#
_entry.id   b682d5d9951f838676957a368bd0d5eb
#
_cell.length_a   1.000
_cell.length_b   1.000
_cell.length_c   1.000
_cell.angle_alpha   90.00
_cell.angle_beta   90.00
_cell.angle_gamma   90.00
#
_symmetry.space_group_name_H-M   'P 1'
#
loop_
_entity.id
_entity.type
_entity.pdbx_description
1 polymer ?
#
loop_
_entity_poly.entity_id
_entity_poly.type
_entity_poly.pdbx_seq_one_letter_code
_entity_poly.pdbx_strand_id
1 'polypeptide(L)'
;VMLKEVGLIDNQKARVQIVPLFETIEDLENSRGIMEEYLDYDIVRRWIAANKGYQEVMLGYSDSNKDGGYLSSVWTLYKAQNELTRIGTERGIKVTFIHGRGGTVGRGGGPSYEAITSQPFGSIKDRIRLTEQGEIIENKYGNKDVAYYNLEMLVSATIDRIVTRMITDANEIDEFRATMDDIVSYSNTVYRDLVFGNPHFYDYFFEASPIKEVSSLNIGSRPAARKTITEISGLRAIPWVFSWSQSRVMFPGWYGVGSAFKHFIDADEGNLAKLQHMYDKWPFFHSLLSNVDMVLSKSNMNIAFQYAQLAEDEDVRDVFNTILDEWQLTKNVILAIEQHEDLLETNPSLRASLDYRLPYFNVLNYIQIELIKRLRHDELDEDYEKLIHTTINGIATGLRNSG
;
A
#
# COMPACT_ATOMS: atom_id res chain seq x y z
N VAL A 1 18.91 25.67 11.04
CA VAL A 1 20.26 26.10 11.48
C VAL A 1 21.32 25.42 10.60
N MET A 2 21.44 24.08 10.58
CA MET A 2 22.47 23.35 9.80
C MET A 2 22.52 23.74 8.33
N LEU A 3 21.39 23.82 7.64
CA LEU A 3 21.34 24.19 6.21
C LEU A 3 21.82 25.63 5.96
N LYS A 4 21.65 26.52 6.94
CA LYS A 4 22.17 27.89 6.88
C LYS A 4 23.68 27.92 7.05
N GLU A 5 24.24 27.15 7.98
CA GLU A 5 25.69 27.07 8.25
C GLU A 5 26.47 26.56 7.03
N VAL A 6 25.88 25.63 6.26
CA VAL A 6 26.51 25.09 5.04
C VAL A 6 26.15 25.89 3.78
N GLY A 7 25.47 27.04 3.90
CA GLY A 7 25.15 27.93 2.79
C GLY A 7 24.07 27.41 1.82
N LEU A 8 23.30 26.39 2.21
CA LEU A 8 22.21 25.84 1.38
C LEU A 8 20.92 26.64 1.52
N ILE A 9 20.75 27.33 2.63
CA ILE A 9 19.58 28.20 2.89
C ILE A 9 20.08 29.53 3.48
N ASP A 10 19.53 30.62 3.00
CA ASP A 10 19.69 31.97 3.58
C ASP A 10 18.30 32.62 3.72
N ASN A 11 18.28 33.89 4.14
CA ASN A 11 17.03 34.60 4.37
C ASN A 11 16.24 34.91 3.09
N GLN A 12 16.83 34.69 1.91
CA GLN A 12 16.20 35.04 0.61
C GLN A 12 16.11 33.85 -0.35
N LYS A 13 16.97 32.84 -0.19
CA LYS A 13 17.07 31.69 -1.10
C LYS A 13 17.19 30.38 -0.33
N ALA A 14 16.53 29.37 -0.84
CA ALA A 14 16.74 27.99 -0.46
C ALA A 14 17.17 27.19 -1.69
N ARG A 15 18.40 26.63 -1.65
CA ARG A 15 18.90 25.73 -2.72
C ARG A 15 18.33 24.32 -2.56
N VAL A 16 17.80 24.01 -1.39
CA VAL A 16 17.09 22.77 -1.06
C VAL A 16 15.76 23.14 -0.46
N GLN A 17 14.74 22.33 -0.71
CA GLN A 17 13.42 22.48 -0.13
C GLN A 17 13.27 21.57 1.09
N ILE A 18 12.65 22.09 2.14
CA ILE A 18 12.17 21.26 3.25
C ILE A 18 10.84 20.67 2.83
N VAL A 19 10.75 19.36 2.80
CA VAL A 19 9.57 18.60 2.38
C VAL A 19 8.95 17.97 3.61
N PRO A 20 7.78 18.42 4.07
CA PRO A 20 7.01 17.71 5.09
C PRO A 20 6.66 16.31 4.62
N LEU A 21 6.74 15.34 5.52
CA LEU A 21 6.41 13.94 5.28
C LEU A 21 5.29 13.54 6.25
N PHE A 22 4.22 12.94 5.72
CA PHE A 22 3.12 12.37 6.48
C PHE A 22 3.09 10.86 6.24
N GLU A 23 3.32 10.08 7.29
CA GLU A 23 3.51 8.62 7.18
C GLU A 23 2.42 7.81 7.88
N THR A 24 1.99 8.21 9.08
CA THR A 24 0.97 7.50 9.88
C THR A 24 -0.43 7.98 9.55
N ILE A 25 -1.45 7.22 9.98
CA ILE A 25 -2.85 7.66 9.86
C ILE A 25 -3.04 8.99 10.60
N GLU A 26 -2.52 9.11 11.82
CA GLU A 26 -2.60 10.33 12.61
C GLU A 26 -1.92 11.54 11.93
N ASP A 27 -0.73 11.35 11.34
CA ASP A 27 -0.05 12.41 10.59
C ASP A 27 -0.90 12.92 9.41
N LEU A 28 -1.49 11.97 8.66
CA LEU A 28 -2.32 12.28 7.50
C LEU A 28 -3.60 13.01 7.89
N GLU A 29 -4.26 12.62 8.97
CA GLU A 29 -5.44 13.27 9.50
C GLU A 29 -5.15 14.71 9.98
N ASN A 30 -4.00 14.90 10.62
CA ASN A 30 -3.55 16.19 11.11
C ASN A 30 -2.82 17.04 10.05
N SER A 31 -2.62 16.51 8.84
CA SER A 31 -1.78 17.15 7.80
C SER A 31 -2.20 18.58 7.45
N ARG A 32 -3.52 18.88 7.47
CA ARG A 32 -4.04 20.22 7.26
C ARG A 32 -3.50 21.21 8.29
N GLY A 33 -3.71 20.95 9.57
CA GLY A 33 -3.30 21.84 10.65
C GLY A 33 -1.78 22.05 10.69
N ILE A 34 -1.03 20.98 10.51
CA ILE A 34 0.44 21.01 10.45
C ILE A 34 0.92 21.89 9.29
N MET A 35 0.31 21.75 8.10
CA MET A 35 0.69 22.55 6.94
C MET A 35 0.25 24.01 7.07
N GLU A 36 -0.89 24.30 7.68
CA GLU A 36 -1.31 25.67 7.96
C GLU A 36 -0.28 26.39 8.84
N GLU A 37 0.14 25.76 9.95
CA GLU A 37 1.18 26.28 10.83
C GLU A 37 2.52 26.44 10.10
N TYR A 38 2.96 25.42 9.35
CA TYR A 38 4.21 25.44 8.58
C TYR A 38 4.24 26.60 7.57
N LEU A 39 3.15 26.82 6.86
CA LEU A 39 3.03 27.88 5.86
C LEU A 39 2.91 29.29 6.47
N ASP A 40 2.61 29.41 7.77
CA ASP A 40 2.53 30.69 8.47
C ASP A 40 3.90 31.23 8.90
N TYR A 41 4.95 30.40 8.91
CA TYR A 41 6.31 30.88 9.16
C TYR A 41 6.81 31.80 8.03
N ASP A 42 7.20 33.02 8.35
CA ASP A 42 7.74 33.98 7.38
C ASP A 42 8.89 33.46 6.55
N ILE A 43 9.76 32.67 7.15
CA ILE A 43 10.92 32.08 6.46
C ILE A 43 10.45 31.09 5.39
N VAL A 44 9.41 30.30 5.66
CA VAL A 44 8.85 29.32 4.72
C VAL A 44 8.19 30.05 3.55
N ARG A 45 7.40 31.08 3.81
CA ARG A 45 6.76 31.89 2.76
C ARG A 45 7.78 32.49 1.79
N ARG A 46 8.91 32.99 2.31
CA ARG A 46 10.00 33.52 1.48
C ARG A 46 10.65 32.44 0.63
N TRP A 47 10.87 31.25 1.18
CA TRP A 47 11.44 30.12 0.42
C TRP A 47 10.50 29.63 -0.67
N ILE A 48 9.19 29.52 -0.39
CA ILE A 48 8.20 29.15 -1.39
C ILE A 48 8.16 30.18 -2.52
N ALA A 49 8.16 31.46 -2.19
CA ALA A 49 8.22 32.53 -3.19
C ALA A 49 9.48 32.45 -4.06
N ALA A 50 10.66 32.20 -3.46
CA ALA A 50 11.90 31.96 -4.19
C ALA A 50 11.87 30.70 -5.06
N ASN A 51 11.06 29.71 -4.71
CA ASN A 51 10.82 28.46 -5.48
C ASN A 51 9.58 28.59 -6.40
N LYS A 52 9.30 29.77 -6.93
CA LYS A 52 8.20 30.01 -7.90
C LYS A 52 6.80 29.62 -7.38
N GLY A 53 6.59 29.66 -6.08
CA GLY A 53 5.32 29.32 -5.44
C GLY A 53 5.06 27.83 -5.27
N TYR A 54 6.07 26.96 -5.40
CA TYR A 54 5.93 25.51 -5.21
C TYR A 54 6.34 25.07 -3.81
N GLN A 55 5.53 24.20 -3.21
CA GLN A 55 5.82 23.43 -2.01
C GLN A 55 5.60 21.96 -2.28
N GLU A 56 6.64 21.15 -2.08
CA GLU A 56 6.54 19.69 -2.14
C GLU A 56 6.12 19.13 -0.77
N VAL A 57 5.27 18.09 -0.79
CA VAL A 57 4.83 17.33 0.37
C VAL A 57 4.98 15.85 0.04
N MET A 58 5.61 15.08 0.92
CA MET A 58 5.77 13.64 0.73
C MET A 58 4.68 12.88 1.48
N LEU A 59 4.13 11.87 0.84
CA LEU A 59 3.10 10.98 1.38
C LEU A 59 3.65 9.57 1.53
N GLY A 60 3.51 9.01 2.74
CA GLY A 60 3.93 7.65 3.07
C GLY A 60 2.78 6.67 2.97
N TYR A 61 2.96 5.61 2.18
CA TYR A 61 1.95 4.58 1.93
C TYR A 61 2.11 3.36 2.84
N SER A 62 3.35 2.95 3.06
CA SER A 62 3.66 1.70 3.75
C SER A 62 3.35 1.75 5.25
N ASP A 63 3.72 2.86 5.89
CA ASP A 63 3.58 3.03 7.33
C ASP A 63 2.11 3.23 7.71
N SER A 64 1.36 4.06 6.95
CA SER A 64 -0.09 4.22 7.14
C SER A 64 -0.87 2.91 6.92
N ASN A 65 -0.44 2.09 5.95
CA ASN A 65 -1.05 0.79 5.71
C ASN A 65 -0.82 -0.18 6.89
N LYS A 66 0.40 -0.24 7.42
CA LYS A 66 0.71 -1.07 8.58
C LYS A 66 -0.03 -0.60 9.84
N ASP A 67 -0.26 0.71 10.00
CA ASP A 67 -0.94 1.31 11.13
C ASP A 67 -2.45 1.05 11.14
N GLY A 68 -3.12 1.25 10.00
CA GLY A 68 -4.58 1.25 9.93
C GLY A 68 -5.23 0.26 8.94
N GLY A 69 -4.42 -0.52 8.20
CA GLY A 69 -4.90 -1.40 7.13
C GLY A 69 -5.09 -0.68 5.80
N TYR A 70 -5.46 -1.46 4.77
CA TYR A 70 -5.49 -1.00 3.38
C TYR A 70 -6.48 0.14 3.14
N LEU A 71 -7.76 -0.05 3.51
CA LEU A 71 -8.80 0.96 3.27
C LEU A 71 -8.50 2.26 4.01
N SER A 72 -8.09 2.17 5.27
CA SER A 72 -7.75 3.36 6.09
C SER A 72 -6.60 4.13 5.47
N SER A 73 -5.53 3.45 5.07
CA SER A 73 -4.38 4.09 4.46
C SER A 73 -4.74 4.81 3.16
N VAL A 74 -5.37 4.10 2.21
CA VAL A 74 -5.69 4.66 0.88
C VAL A 74 -6.69 5.82 1.00
N TRP A 75 -7.70 5.69 1.86
CA TRP A 75 -8.70 6.73 2.06
C TRP A 75 -8.14 7.97 2.76
N THR A 76 -7.35 7.79 3.82
CA THR A 76 -6.76 8.92 4.55
C THR A 76 -5.74 9.66 3.66
N LEU A 77 -4.97 8.95 2.84
CA LEU A 77 -4.11 9.55 1.82
C LEU A 77 -4.92 10.37 0.80
N TYR A 78 -6.06 9.87 0.35
CA TYR A 78 -6.93 10.59 -0.58
C TYR A 78 -7.48 11.88 0.05
N LYS A 79 -7.97 11.80 1.30
CA LYS A 79 -8.45 12.98 2.05
C LYS A 79 -7.35 14.01 2.29
N ALA A 80 -6.17 13.56 2.74
CA ALA A 80 -5.03 14.44 2.98
C ALA A 80 -4.61 15.19 1.70
N GLN A 81 -4.56 14.53 0.56
CA GLN A 81 -4.26 15.19 -0.72
C GLN A 81 -5.29 16.24 -1.09
N ASN A 82 -6.59 15.97 -0.89
CA ASN A 82 -7.65 16.97 -1.11
C ASN A 82 -7.45 18.20 -0.24
N GLU A 83 -7.27 18.02 1.07
CA GLU A 83 -7.11 19.12 2.01
C GLU A 83 -5.85 19.93 1.72
N LEU A 84 -4.72 19.29 1.47
CA LEU A 84 -3.47 19.97 1.16
C LEU A 84 -3.53 20.71 -0.19
N THR A 85 -4.25 20.17 -1.17
CA THR A 85 -4.51 20.87 -2.45
C THR A 85 -5.36 22.10 -2.23
N ARG A 86 -6.38 22.03 -1.34
CA ARG A 86 -7.25 23.13 -0.98
C ARG A 86 -6.47 24.24 -0.28
N ILE A 87 -5.67 23.93 0.75
CA ILE A 87 -4.80 24.89 1.42
C ILE A 87 -3.88 25.60 0.42
N GLY A 88 -3.25 24.83 -0.47
CA GLY A 88 -2.40 25.42 -1.51
C GLY A 88 -3.15 26.41 -2.38
N THR A 89 -4.39 26.10 -2.76
CA THR A 89 -5.23 26.98 -3.58
C THR A 89 -5.64 28.23 -2.81
N GLU A 90 -6.08 28.08 -1.56
CA GLU A 90 -6.47 29.20 -0.68
C GLU A 90 -5.31 30.17 -0.43
N ARG A 91 -4.08 29.69 -0.38
CA ARG A 91 -2.86 30.50 -0.12
C ARG A 91 -2.09 30.90 -1.39
N GLY A 92 -2.58 30.55 -2.57
CA GLY A 92 -1.88 30.81 -3.85
C GLY A 92 -0.57 30.04 -4.03
N ILE A 93 -0.44 28.87 -3.36
CA ILE A 93 0.74 28.00 -3.39
C ILE A 93 0.43 26.77 -4.24
N LYS A 94 1.39 26.36 -5.06
CA LYS A 94 1.31 25.10 -5.80
C LYS A 94 1.88 23.97 -4.97
N VAL A 95 0.98 23.19 -4.34
CA VAL A 95 1.38 21.95 -3.65
C VAL A 95 1.65 20.88 -4.69
N THR A 96 2.77 20.17 -4.56
CA THR A 96 3.15 19.02 -5.38
C THR A 96 3.41 17.82 -4.47
N PHE A 97 2.77 16.70 -4.75
CA PHE A 97 2.94 15.51 -3.94
C PHE A 97 4.10 14.65 -4.45
N ILE A 98 4.92 14.17 -3.50
CA ILE A 98 5.90 13.12 -3.72
C ILE A 98 5.29 11.83 -3.17
N HIS A 99 4.95 10.92 -4.06
CA HIS A 99 4.37 9.64 -3.68
C HIS A 99 5.46 8.62 -3.40
N GLY A 100 5.63 8.26 -2.12
CA GLY A 100 6.56 7.22 -1.66
C GLY A 100 6.00 5.83 -1.90
N ARG A 101 5.72 5.48 -3.17
CA ARG A 101 5.10 4.21 -3.54
C ARG A 101 6.13 3.07 -3.57
N GLY A 102 5.77 1.94 -2.95
CA GLY A 102 6.49 0.69 -3.12
C GLY A 102 5.97 -0.14 -4.29
N GLY A 103 6.50 -1.34 -4.46
CA GLY A 103 6.11 -2.25 -5.54
C GLY A 103 4.78 -2.97 -5.33
N THR A 104 4.37 -3.14 -4.08
CA THR A 104 3.15 -3.88 -3.70
C THR A 104 1.99 -2.94 -3.43
N VAL A 105 0.75 -3.45 -3.53
CA VAL A 105 -0.47 -2.69 -3.23
C VAL A 105 -0.48 -2.19 -1.79
N GLY A 106 -0.07 -3.02 -0.83
CA GLY A 106 0.08 -2.61 0.58
C GLY A 106 1.12 -1.51 0.84
N ARG A 107 1.86 -1.11 -0.19
CA ARG A 107 2.81 0.02 -0.19
C ARG A 107 2.45 1.07 -1.27
N GLY A 108 1.19 1.11 -1.68
CA GLY A 108 0.71 2.02 -2.71
C GLY A 108 1.12 1.63 -4.14
N GLY A 109 1.58 0.39 -4.36
CA GLY A 109 1.84 -0.17 -5.68
C GLY A 109 0.55 -0.39 -6.47
N GLY A 110 0.70 -0.77 -7.73
CA GLY A 110 -0.40 -1.01 -8.67
C GLY A 110 -0.10 -0.42 -10.04
N PRO A 111 -1.00 -0.61 -11.01
CA PRO A 111 -0.83 -0.05 -12.35
C PRO A 111 -0.67 1.47 -12.28
N SER A 112 0.33 2.01 -13.01
CA SER A 112 0.69 3.43 -12.89
C SER A 112 -0.38 4.36 -13.43
N TYR A 113 -1.08 3.95 -14.49
CA TYR A 113 -2.12 4.76 -15.12
C TYR A 113 -3.30 4.97 -14.16
N GLU A 114 -3.88 3.91 -13.65
CA GLU A 114 -5.01 3.93 -12.71
C GLU A 114 -4.64 4.65 -11.42
N ALA A 115 -3.45 4.42 -10.92
CA ALA A 115 -2.97 5.06 -9.70
C ALA A 115 -2.79 6.59 -9.82
N ILE A 116 -2.53 7.12 -11.02
CA ILE A 116 -2.45 8.54 -11.30
C ILE A 116 -3.84 9.13 -11.55
N THR A 117 -4.65 8.46 -12.36
CA THR A 117 -5.99 8.94 -12.72
C THR A 117 -6.99 8.88 -11.58
N SER A 118 -6.76 8.00 -10.58
CA SER A 118 -7.55 7.90 -9.35
C SER A 118 -7.23 8.96 -8.29
N GLN A 119 -6.16 9.76 -8.46
CA GLN A 119 -5.82 10.82 -7.50
C GLN A 119 -6.94 11.87 -7.40
N PRO A 120 -7.05 12.60 -6.25
CA PRO A 120 -8.03 13.66 -6.10
C PRO A 120 -7.94 14.70 -7.21
N PHE A 121 -9.08 15.25 -7.59
CA PHE A 121 -9.13 16.29 -8.61
C PHE A 121 -8.34 17.52 -8.19
N GLY A 122 -7.50 18.06 -9.09
CA GLY A 122 -6.66 19.22 -8.82
C GLY A 122 -5.40 18.96 -8.00
N SER A 123 -5.17 17.74 -7.52
CA SER A 123 -3.93 17.35 -6.84
C SER A 123 -2.72 17.31 -7.78
N ILE A 124 -2.94 17.01 -9.06
CA ILE A 124 -1.94 17.08 -10.11
C ILE A 124 -2.26 18.30 -10.99
N LYS A 125 -1.41 19.33 -10.92
CA LYS A 125 -1.59 20.58 -11.67
C LYS A 125 -0.73 20.64 -12.93
N ASP A 126 0.55 20.37 -12.82
CA ASP A 126 1.53 20.45 -13.93
C ASP A 126 2.63 19.38 -13.82
N ARG A 127 2.69 18.65 -12.73
CA ARG A 127 3.67 17.59 -12.48
C ARG A 127 3.20 16.59 -11.44
N ILE A 128 3.76 15.40 -11.51
CA ILE A 128 3.71 14.38 -10.46
C ILE A 128 5.14 13.95 -10.12
N ARG A 129 5.39 13.58 -8.87
CA ARG A 129 6.67 13.02 -8.46
C ARG A 129 6.44 11.67 -7.78
N LEU A 130 6.99 10.63 -8.38
CA LEU A 130 6.94 9.26 -7.88
C LEU A 130 8.33 8.84 -7.43
N THR A 131 8.42 8.20 -6.28
CA THR A 131 9.63 7.51 -5.85
C THR A 131 9.41 6.01 -6.11
N GLU A 132 10.22 5.43 -6.97
CA GLU A 132 10.21 3.99 -7.23
C GLU A 132 11.45 3.35 -6.60
N GLN A 133 11.33 2.10 -6.19
CA GLN A 133 12.46 1.36 -5.63
C GLN A 133 13.36 0.80 -6.73
N GLY A 134 14.63 0.50 -6.40
CA GLY A 134 15.63 0.07 -7.36
C GLY A 134 15.21 -1.15 -8.18
N GLU A 135 14.60 -2.14 -7.53
CA GLU A 135 14.13 -3.37 -8.18
C GLU A 135 13.01 -3.11 -9.19
N ILE A 136 12.13 -2.14 -8.86
CA ILE A 136 11.04 -1.73 -9.76
C ILE A 136 11.59 -0.95 -10.93
N ILE A 137 12.60 -0.10 -10.71
CA ILE A 137 13.27 0.66 -11.76
C ILE A 137 13.86 -0.28 -12.81
N GLU A 138 14.55 -1.34 -12.37
CA GLU A 138 15.10 -2.34 -13.27
C GLU A 138 14.00 -3.04 -14.08
N ASN A 139 12.95 -3.49 -13.43
CA ASN A 139 11.83 -4.17 -14.08
C ASN A 139 11.07 -3.31 -15.08
N LYS A 140 10.90 -2.01 -14.79
CA LYS A 140 10.13 -1.08 -15.62
C LYS A 140 10.97 -0.44 -16.73
N TYR A 141 12.26 -0.21 -16.49
CA TYR A 141 13.09 0.63 -17.36
C TYR A 141 14.37 -0.06 -17.86
N GLY A 142 14.65 -1.29 -17.41
CA GLY A 142 15.83 -2.04 -17.84
C GLY A 142 15.76 -2.57 -19.29
N ASN A 143 14.57 -2.77 -19.83
CA ASN A 143 14.33 -3.10 -21.24
C ASN A 143 13.72 -1.92 -21.97
N LYS A 144 14.19 -1.60 -23.19
CA LYS A 144 13.79 -0.43 -23.97
C LYS A 144 12.28 -0.39 -24.26
N ASP A 145 11.70 -1.50 -24.69
CA ASP A 145 10.28 -1.54 -25.08
C ASP A 145 9.36 -1.45 -23.87
N VAL A 146 9.75 -2.12 -22.78
CA VAL A 146 9.05 -2.06 -21.48
C VAL A 146 9.18 -0.65 -20.88
N ALA A 147 10.35 -0.02 -21.01
CA ALA A 147 10.57 1.35 -20.55
C ALA A 147 9.70 2.35 -21.32
N TYR A 148 9.63 2.22 -22.64
CA TYR A 148 8.77 3.06 -23.46
C TYR A 148 7.31 2.97 -23.02
N TYR A 149 6.78 1.75 -22.87
CA TYR A 149 5.42 1.51 -22.41
C TYR A 149 5.15 2.13 -21.04
N ASN A 150 6.04 1.91 -20.04
CA ASN A 150 5.85 2.45 -18.71
C ASN A 150 5.92 3.98 -18.66
N LEU A 151 6.82 4.59 -19.44
CA LEU A 151 6.90 6.05 -19.54
C LEU A 151 5.69 6.64 -20.26
N GLU A 152 5.21 5.98 -21.32
CA GLU A 152 4.00 6.39 -22.03
C GLU A 152 2.78 6.36 -21.10
N MET A 153 2.58 5.29 -20.33
CA MET A 153 1.50 5.19 -19.34
C MET A 153 1.58 6.30 -18.30
N LEU A 154 2.77 6.58 -17.78
CA LEU A 154 2.98 7.62 -16.79
C LEU A 154 2.68 9.03 -17.33
N VAL A 155 3.16 9.34 -18.53
CA VAL A 155 2.95 10.65 -19.18
C VAL A 155 1.49 10.81 -19.58
N SER A 156 0.89 9.79 -20.21
CA SER A 156 -0.51 9.81 -20.65
C SER A 156 -1.47 9.99 -19.47
N ALA A 157 -1.28 9.22 -18.39
CA ALA A 157 -2.09 9.35 -17.18
C ALA A 157 -1.96 10.74 -16.54
N THR A 158 -0.75 11.31 -16.54
CA THR A 158 -0.51 12.65 -16.01
C THR A 158 -1.22 13.72 -16.84
N ILE A 159 -1.12 13.63 -18.18
CA ILE A 159 -1.82 14.55 -19.09
C ILE A 159 -3.33 14.40 -18.93
N ASP A 160 -3.82 13.16 -18.94
CA ASP A 160 -5.23 12.86 -18.79
C ASP A 160 -5.78 13.46 -17.49
N ARG A 161 -5.08 13.27 -16.38
CA ARG A 161 -5.48 13.82 -15.07
C ARG A 161 -5.49 15.35 -15.00
N ILE A 162 -4.62 16.01 -15.75
CA ILE A 162 -4.57 17.49 -15.84
C ILE A 162 -5.69 18.03 -16.72
N VAL A 163 -5.99 17.35 -17.84
CA VAL A 163 -6.92 17.83 -18.87
C VAL A 163 -8.36 17.44 -18.60
N THR A 164 -8.56 16.21 -18.07
CA THR A 164 -9.90 15.68 -17.82
C THR A 164 -10.55 16.42 -16.64
N ARG A 165 -11.71 17.00 -16.90
CA ARG A 165 -12.55 17.60 -15.84
C ARG A 165 -13.32 16.51 -15.12
N MET A 166 -13.69 16.76 -13.86
CA MET A 166 -14.63 15.88 -13.17
C MET A 166 -15.92 15.75 -13.99
N ILE A 167 -16.26 14.51 -14.33
CA ILE A 167 -17.50 14.18 -15.06
C ILE A 167 -18.64 13.95 -14.06
N THR A 168 -18.28 13.54 -12.84
CA THR A 168 -19.24 13.23 -11.76
C THR A 168 -19.69 14.51 -11.05
N ASP A 169 -20.98 14.59 -10.70
CA ASP A 169 -21.54 15.71 -9.93
C ASP A 169 -20.83 15.88 -8.59
N ALA A 170 -20.59 17.11 -8.18
CA ALA A 170 -19.89 17.39 -6.93
C ALA A 170 -20.66 16.87 -5.70
N ASN A 171 -22.02 16.94 -5.72
CA ASN A 171 -22.86 16.42 -4.65
C ASN A 171 -22.76 14.89 -4.55
N GLU A 172 -22.72 14.20 -5.70
CA GLU A 172 -22.57 12.74 -5.76
C GLU A 172 -21.20 12.31 -5.21
N ILE A 173 -20.13 13.04 -5.51
CA ILE A 173 -18.80 12.78 -4.92
C ILE A 173 -18.79 12.99 -3.40
N ASP A 174 -19.52 13.96 -2.88
CA ASP A 174 -19.60 14.18 -1.43
C ASP A 174 -20.40 13.04 -0.74
N GLU A 175 -21.44 12.50 -1.39
CA GLU A 175 -22.12 11.30 -0.91
C GLU A 175 -21.21 10.07 -0.92
N PHE A 176 -20.40 9.87 -1.96
CA PHE A 176 -19.43 8.80 -2.04
C PHE A 176 -18.36 8.91 -0.94
N ARG A 177 -17.89 10.13 -0.65
CA ARG A 177 -16.96 10.40 0.44
C ARG A 177 -17.53 10.05 1.81
N ALA A 178 -18.77 10.45 2.08
CA ALA A 178 -19.44 10.11 3.33
C ALA A 178 -19.59 8.58 3.48
N THR A 179 -19.95 7.88 2.39
CA THR A 179 -20.01 6.41 2.36
C THR A 179 -18.65 5.78 2.68
N MET A 180 -17.57 6.31 2.13
CA MET A 180 -16.21 5.81 2.41
C MET A 180 -15.78 6.07 3.85
N ASP A 181 -16.16 7.20 4.46
CA ASP A 181 -15.83 7.48 5.86
C ASP A 181 -16.45 6.42 6.78
N ASP A 182 -17.70 6.02 6.56
CA ASP A 182 -18.39 4.98 7.33
C ASP A 182 -17.70 3.61 7.16
N ILE A 183 -17.45 3.19 5.92
CA ILE A 183 -16.82 1.91 5.60
C ILE A 183 -15.41 1.81 6.18
N VAL A 184 -14.61 2.87 6.02
CA VAL A 184 -13.22 2.90 6.47
C VAL A 184 -13.09 2.88 7.99
N SER A 185 -14.00 3.54 8.70
CA SER A 185 -14.05 3.50 10.17
C SER A 185 -14.21 2.07 10.68
N TYR A 186 -15.12 1.30 10.07
CA TYR A 186 -15.31 -0.09 10.43
C TYR A 186 -14.10 -0.97 10.04
N SER A 187 -13.56 -0.78 8.84
CA SER A 187 -12.35 -1.50 8.40
C SER A 187 -11.17 -1.30 9.34
N ASN A 188 -10.96 -0.07 9.81
CA ASN A 188 -9.89 0.23 10.77
C ASN A 188 -10.06 -0.54 12.07
N THR A 189 -11.28 -0.61 12.59
CA THR A 189 -11.59 -1.39 13.79
C THR A 189 -11.27 -2.88 13.58
N VAL A 190 -11.75 -3.49 12.51
CA VAL A 190 -11.50 -4.91 12.18
C VAL A 190 -10.00 -5.19 12.06
N TYR A 191 -9.26 -4.32 11.38
CA TYR A 191 -7.82 -4.46 11.23
C TYR A 191 -7.10 -4.37 12.57
N ARG A 192 -7.41 -3.36 13.37
CA ARG A 192 -6.73 -3.11 14.65
C ARG A 192 -7.06 -4.16 15.70
N ASP A 193 -8.29 -4.67 15.71
CA ASP A 193 -8.70 -5.73 16.61
C ASP A 193 -7.88 -7.01 16.40
N LEU A 194 -7.56 -7.36 15.16
CA LEU A 194 -6.69 -8.50 14.89
C LEU A 194 -5.21 -8.15 15.15
N VAL A 195 -4.70 -7.10 14.52
CA VAL A 195 -3.25 -6.84 14.48
C VAL A 195 -2.69 -6.39 15.83
N PHE A 196 -3.46 -5.61 16.58
CA PHE A 196 -3.03 -5.02 17.86
C PHE A 196 -3.84 -5.51 19.05
N GLY A 197 -5.05 -6.03 18.83
CA GLY A 197 -5.94 -6.51 19.90
C GLY A 197 -5.85 -8.00 20.15
N ASN A 198 -5.53 -8.82 19.15
CA ASN A 198 -5.44 -10.27 19.33
C ASN A 198 -4.10 -10.65 19.99
N PRO A 199 -4.09 -11.34 21.14
CA PRO A 199 -2.87 -11.66 21.90
C PRO A 199 -1.94 -12.64 21.15
N HIS A 200 -2.46 -13.43 20.22
CA HIS A 200 -1.70 -14.46 19.49
C HIS A 200 -1.21 -13.98 18.11
N PHE A 201 -1.65 -12.79 17.66
CA PHE A 201 -1.32 -12.33 16.30
C PHE A 201 0.17 -12.04 16.10
N TYR A 202 0.85 -11.51 17.13
CA TYR A 202 2.30 -11.27 17.06
C TYR A 202 3.05 -12.60 16.83
N ASP A 203 2.76 -13.61 17.65
CA ASP A 203 3.41 -14.91 17.57
C ASP A 203 3.06 -15.59 16.23
N TYR A 204 1.80 -15.54 15.80
CA TYR A 204 1.38 -16.01 14.49
C TYR A 204 2.22 -15.39 13.37
N PHE A 205 2.37 -14.07 13.34
CA PHE A 205 3.14 -13.42 12.29
C PHE A 205 4.62 -13.85 12.30
N PHE A 206 5.22 -14.03 13.49
CA PHE A 206 6.62 -14.42 13.62
C PHE A 206 6.86 -15.92 13.40
N GLU A 207 5.87 -16.76 13.59
CA GLU A 207 5.98 -18.20 13.40
C GLU A 207 5.46 -18.65 12.04
N ALA A 208 4.34 -18.12 11.58
CA ALA A 208 3.69 -18.46 10.31
C ALA A 208 4.19 -17.67 9.10
N SER A 209 5.30 -16.97 9.21
CA SER A 209 5.93 -16.25 8.09
C SER A 209 7.46 -16.32 8.17
N PRO A 210 8.16 -16.06 7.07
CA PRO A 210 9.63 -16.05 7.05
C PRO A 210 10.22 -14.70 7.54
N ILE A 211 9.56 -13.97 8.45
CA ILE A 211 10.04 -12.66 8.92
C ILE A 211 11.41 -12.73 9.58
N LYS A 212 11.70 -13.82 10.30
CA LYS A 212 13.00 -14.02 10.96
C LYS A 212 14.10 -14.13 9.91
N GLU A 213 13.86 -14.92 8.89
CA GLU A 213 14.77 -15.19 7.77
C GLU A 213 14.88 -13.98 6.80
N VAL A 214 13.79 -13.25 6.60
CA VAL A 214 13.77 -11.97 5.88
C VAL A 214 14.60 -10.91 6.60
N SER A 215 14.63 -10.93 7.93
CA SER A 215 15.35 -9.94 8.72
C SER A 215 16.86 -10.04 8.61
N SER A 216 17.41 -11.19 8.22
CA SER A 216 18.84 -11.40 7.92
C SER A 216 19.22 -10.96 6.50
N LEU A 217 18.25 -10.73 5.61
CA LEU A 217 18.49 -10.20 4.27
C LEU A 217 18.72 -8.68 4.29
N ASN A 218 19.65 -8.23 3.44
CA ASN A 218 19.84 -6.81 3.18
C ASN A 218 18.73 -6.28 2.23
N ILE A 219 17.49 -6.21 2.74
CA ILE A 219 16.36 -5.67 2.00
C ILE A 219 16.24 -4.18 2.27
N GLY A 220 16.47 -3.37 1.23
CA GLY A 220 16.46 -1.91 1.33
C GLY A 220 17.72 -1.35 2.03
N SER A 221 17.72 -0.04 2.26
CA SER A 221 18.87 0.70 2.81
C SER A 221 18.97 0.70 4.34
N ARG A 222 18.10 -0.04 5.04
CA ARG A 222 17.97 0.03 6.50
C ARG A 222 17.67 -1.36 7.11
N PRO A 223 18.10 -1.62 8.37
CA PRO A 223 17.77 -2.86 9.07
C PRO A 223 16.25 -3.10 9.17
N ALA A 224 15.84 -4.36 9.27
CA ALA A 224 14.43 -4.76 9.35
C ALA A 224 13.68 -4.14 10.54
N ALA A 225 14.38 -3.84 11.62
CA ALA A 225 13.81 -3.23 12.83
C ALA A 225 14.64 -2.06 13.34
N ARG A 226 13.99 -1.17 14.09
CA ARG A 226 14.66 -0.03 14.76
C ARG A 226 15.29 -0.44 16.10
N LYS A 227 14.75 -1.48 16.74
CA LYS A 227 15.16 -2.03 18.03
C LYS A 227 14.81 -3.53 18.06
N THR A 228 15.11 -4.22 19.15
CA THR A 228 14.55 -5.57 19.39
C THR A 228 13.05 -5.52 19.25
N ILE A 229 12.51 -6.38 18.37
CA ILE A 229 11.08 -6.37 18.04
C ILE A 229 10.37 -7.16 19.15
N THR A 230 9.51 -6.50 19.89
CA THR A 230 8.63 -7.10 20.91
C THR A 230 7.15 -6.91 20.58
N GLU A 231 6.87 -6.14 19.53
CA GLU A 231 5.52 -5.80 19.09
C GLU A 231 5.52 -5.39 17.60
N ILE A 232 4.37 -5.52 16.94
CA ILE A 232 4.20 -5.19 15.51
C ILE A 232 4.54 -3.72 15.21
N SER A 233 4.25 -2.82 16.13
CA SER A 233 4.54 -1.37 15.99
C SER A 233 6.03 -1.09 15.77
N GLY A 234 6.91 -1.87 16.38
CA GLY A 234 8.37 -1.77 16.24
C GLY A 234 8.94 -2.23 14.90
N LEU A 235 8.17 -3.00 14.15
CA LEU A 235 8.58 -3.53 12.85
C LEU A 235 8.49 -2.45 11.76
N ARG A 236 9.44 -2.45 10.82
CA ARG A 236 9.37 -1.59 9.64
C ARG A 236 8.38 -2.12 8.62
N ALA A 237 7.80 -1.21 7.84
CA ALA A 237 6.75 -1.55 6.88
C ALA A 237 7.24 -2.44 5.72
N ILE A 238 8.50 -2.33 5.28
CA ILE A 238 9.03 -3.18 4.20
C ILE A 238 9.08 -4.65 4.61
N PRO A 239 9.75 -5.06 5.70
CA PRO A 239 9.73 -6.44 6.16
C PRO A 239 8.34 -6.97 6.48
N TRP A 240 7.45 -6.12 7.02
CA TRP A 240 6.04 -6.45 7.24
C TRP A 240 5.35 -6.90 5.96
N VAL A 241 5.30 -6.03 4.95
CA VAL A 241 4.61 -6.33 3.69
C VAL A 241 5.28 -7.47 2.94
N PHE A 242 6.61 -7.52 2.98
CA PHE A 242 7.38 -8.54 2.26
C PHE A 242 7.14 -9.95 2.82
N SER A 243 7.11 -10.11 4.15
CA SER A 243 6.86 -11.42 4.78
C SER A 243 5.46 -11.95 4.49
N TRP A 244 4.44 -11.10 4.48
CA TRP A 244 3.09 -11.47 4.07
C TRP A 244 2.99 -11.90 2.60
N SER A 245 3.83 -11.35 1.75
CA SER A 245 3.93 -11.78 0.36
C SER A 245 4.57 -13.16 0.24
N GLN A 246 5.61 -13.41 1.02
CA GLN A 246 6.30 -14.71 1.04
C GLN A 246 5.37 -15.84 1.51
N SER A 247 4.59 -15.62 2.55
CA SER A 247 3.62 -16.60 3.05
C SER A 247 2.34 -16.71 2.21
N ARG A 248 2.23 -15.96 1.10
CA ARG A 248 1.10 -15.96 0.17
C ARG A 248 -0.24 -15.49 0.75
N VAL A 249 -0.24 -14.91 1.94
CA VAL A 249 -1.44 -14.29 2.54
C VAL A 249 -1.74 -12.95 1.89
N MET A 250 -0.72 -12.16 1.55
CA MET A 250 -0.86 -10.79 1.01
C MET A 250 -1.68 -9.85 1.90
N PHE A 251 -1.69 -10.12 3.20
CA PHE A 251 -2.52 -9.49 4.23
C PHE A 251 -2.64 -7.95 4.11
N PRO A 252 -1.55 -7.18 3.92
CA PRO A 252 -1.61 -5.73 3.88
C PRO A 252 -2.38 -5.12 2.69
N GLY A 253 -2.83 -5.92 1.76
CA GLY A 253 -3.53 -5.44 0.57
C GLY A 253 -5.04 -5.64 0.58
N TRP A 254 -5.60 -6.33 1.61
CA TRP A 254 -7.02 -6.68 1.59
C TRP A 254 -7.68 -6.89 2.96
N TYR A 255 -6.93 -7.14 4.06
CA TYR A 255 -7.53 -7.48 5.34
C TYR A 255 -8.39 -6.33 5.90
N GLY A 256 -9.58 -6.65 6.37
CA GLY A 256 -10.58 -5.71 6.86
C GLY A 256 -11.45 -5.07 5.78
N VAL A 257 -11.25 -5.44 4.50
CA VAL A 257 -12.04 -4.94 3.37
C VAL A 257 -13.40 -5.63 3.30
N GLY A 258 -13.42 -6.97 3.38
CA GLY A 258 -14.63 -7.77 3.27
C GLY A 258 -15.63 -7.47 4.38
N SER A 259 -15.17 -7.49 5.62
CA SER A 259 -15.99 -7.17 6.78
C SER A 259 -16.58 -5.77 6.71
N ALA A 260 -15.79 -4.78 6.26
CA ALA A 260 -16.27 -3.40 6.17
C ALA A 260 -17.34 -3.21 5.11
N PHE A 261 -17.15 -3.72 3.91
CA PHE A 261 -18.16 -3.65 2.87
C PHE A 261 -19.39 -4.49 3.20
N LYS A 262 -19.20 -5.68 3.77
CA LYS A 262 -20.33 -6.53 4.19
C LYS A 262 -21.19 -5.83 5.26
N HIS A 263 -20.55 -5.22 6.27
CA HIS A 263 -21.25 -4.44 7.28
C HIS A 263 -22.08 -3.31 6.66
N PHE A 264 -21.52 -2.58 5.71
CA PHE A 264 -22.24 -1.52 5.01
C PHE A 264 -23.39 -2.06 4.15
N ILE A 265 -23.18 -3.15 3.41
CA ILE A 265 -24.21 -3.79 2.57
C ILE A 265 -25.39 -4.27 3.42
N ASP A 266 -25.13 -4.89 4.57
CA ASP A 266 -26.16 -5.45 5.45
C ASP A 266 -26.99 -4.37 6.17
N ALA A 267 -26.53 -3.14 6.22
CA ALA A 267 -27.23 -2.04 6.88
C ALA A 267 -28.46 -1.55 6.10
N ASP A 268 -28.47 -1.68 4.76
CA ASP A 268 -29.61 -1.27 3.92
C ASP A 268 -29.60 -2.04 2.58
N GLU A 269 -30.79 -2.45 2.09
CA GLU A 269 -30.95 -3.21 0.84
C GLU A 269 -30.41 -2.48 -0.40
N GLY A 270 -30.36 -1.15 -0.39
CA GLY A 270 -29.84 -0.32 -1.49
C GLY A 270 -28.33 -0.17 -1.51
N ASN A 271 -27.63 -0.55 -0.44
CA ASN A 271 -26.20 -0.25 -0.28
C ASN A 271 -25.31 -1.02 -1.26
N LEU A 272 -25.64 -2.24 -1.64
CA LEU A 272 -24.89 -2.95 -2.68
C LEU A 272 -24.97 -2.21 -4.02
N ALA A 273 -26.16 -1.79 -4.43
CA ALA A 273 -26.34 -1.04 -5.67
C ALA A 273 -25.62 0.31 -5.64
N LYS A 274 -25.56 0.95 -4.47
CA LYS A 274 -24.77 2.16 -4.26
C LYS A 274 -23.26 1.94 -4.46
N LEU A 275 -22.71 0.85 -3.91
CA LEU A 275 -21.30 0.50 -4.11
C LEU A 275 -20.98 0.14 -5.56
N GLN A 276 -21.87 -0.58 -6.26
CA GLN A 276 -21.75 -0.86 -7.69
C GLN A 276 -21.74 0.44 -8.51
N HIS A 277 -22.61 1.38 -8.17
CA HIS A 277 -22.61 2.70 -8.80
C HIS A 277 -21.36 3.51 -8.53
N MET A 278 -20.83 3.46 -7.29
CA MET A 278 -19.53 4.08 -6.95
C MET A 278 -18.39 3.46 -7.76
N TYR A 279 -18.39 2.13 -7.96
CA TYR A 279 -17.40 1.43 -8.76
C TYR A 279 -17.41 1.91 -10.22
N ASP A 280 -18.58 2.08 -10.81
CA ASP A 280 -18.74 2.56 -12.19
C ASP A 280 -18.37 4.03 -12.37
N LYS A 281 -18.65 4.89 -11.39
CA LYS A 281 -18.59 6.34 -11.53
C LYS A 281 -17.35 7.00 -10.94
N TRP A 282 -16.72 6.37 -9.96
CA TRP A 282 -15.63 6.99 -9.22
C TRP A 282 -14.29 6.31 -9.46
N PRO A 283 -13.38 6.90 -10.25
CA PRO A 283 -12.08 6.27 -10.58
C PRO A 283 -11.26 5.89 -9.35
N PHE A 284 -11.36 6.63 -8.24
CA PHE A 284 -10.72 6.28 -6.99
C PHE A 284 -11.22 4.94 -6.45
N PHE A 285 -12.54 4.77 -6.36
CA PHE A 285 -13.15 3.57 -5.83
C PHE A 285 -12.92 2.36 -6.74
N HIS A 286 -13.01 2.58 -8.05
CA HIS A 286 -12.66 1.56 -9.06
C HIS A 286 -11.22 1.07 -8.88
N SER A 287 -10.25 1.99 -8.80
CA SER A 287 -8.83 1.64 -8.63
C SER A 287 -8.56 0.93 -7.29
N LEU A 288 -9.27 1.34 -6.22
CA LEU A 288 -9.19 0.71 -4.91
C LEU A 288 -9.60 -0.77 -4.98
N LEU A 289 -10.76 -1.09 -5.56
CA LEU A 289 -11.26 -2.46 -5.66
C LEU A 289 -10.41 -3.30 -6.61
N SER A 290 -10.06 -2.78 -7.78
CA SER A 290 -9.17 -3.48 -8.75
C SER A 290 -7.82 -3.85 -8.14
N ASN A 291 -7.30 -3.03 -7.22
CA ASN A 291 -6.08 -3.38 -6.49
C ASN A 291 -6.32 -4.52 -5.49
N VAL A 292 -7.47 -4.56 -4.79
CA VAL A 292 -7.83 -5.67 -3.89
C VAL A 292 -7.99 -6.96 -4.69
N ASP A 293 -8.72 -6.92 -5.80
CA ASP A 293 -8.87 -8.04 -6.74
C ASP A 293 -7.50 -8.61 -7.16
N MET A 294 -6.60 -7.73 -7.62
CA MET A 294 -5.25 -8.13 -8.02
C MET A 294 -4.46 -8.77 -6.87
N VAL A 295 -4.62 -8.32 -5.63
CA VAL A 295 -3.92 -8.88 -4.47
C VAL A 295 -4.49 -10.24 -4.08
N LEU A 296 -5.82 -10.36 -4.05
CA LEU A 296 -6.49 -11.64 -3.80
C LEU A 296 -6.08 -12.70 -4.82
N SER A 297 -5.95 -12.34 -6.10
CA SER A 297 -5.49 -13.23 -7.17
C SER A 297 -4.08 -13.77 -6.97
N LYS A 298 -3.21 -13.04 -6.26
CA LYS A 298 -1.84 -13.46 -5.94
C LYS A 298 -1.76 -14.25 -4.64
N SER A 299 -2.78 -14.18 -3.80
CA SER A 299 -2.84 -14.92 -2.54
C SER A 299 -3.07 -16.43 -2.80
N ASN A 300 -2.72 -17.25 -1.82
CA ASN A 300 -2.98 -18.69 -1.86
C ASN A 300 -3.16 -19.23 -0.44
N MET A 301 -4.41 -19.40 -0.02
CA MET A 301 -4.74 -19.80 1.34
C MET A 301 -4.31 -21.26 1.65
N ASN A 302 -4.17 -22.14 0.66
CA ASN A 302 -3.62 -23.47 0.89
C ASN A 302 -2.14 -23.41 1.26
N ILE A 303 -1.36 -22.55 0.60
CA ILE A 303 0.05 -22.33 0.94
C ILE A 303 0.15 -21.60 2.28
N ALA A 304 -0.68 -20.57 2.50
CA ALA A 304 -0.73 -19.84 3.76
C ALA A 304 -1.04 -20.75 4.95
N PHE A 305 -1.94 -21.73 4.78
CA PHE A 305 -2.20 -22.77 5.77
C PHE A 305 -0.94 -23.56 6.12
N GLN A 306 -0.11 -23.91 5.14
CA GLN A 306 1.13 -24.66 5.41
C GLN A 306 2.15 -23.81 6.20
N TYR A 307 2.20 -22.50 5.96
CA TYR A 307 2.99 -21.59 6.80
C TYR A 307 2.40 -21.50 8.23
N ALA A 308 1.08 -21.48 8.38
CA ALA A 308 0.43 -21.48 9.69
C ALA A 308 0.79 -22.73 10.53
N GLN A 309 1.04 -23.89 9.87
CA GLN A 309 1.48 -25.11 10.54
C GLN A 309 2.93 -25.05 11.09
N LEU A 310 3.67 -23.98 10.80
CA LEU A 310 4.99 -23.75 11.44
C LEU A 310 4.85 -23.27 12.90
N ALA A 311 3.69 -22.76 13.30
CA ALA A 311 3.42 -22.42 14.69
C ALA A 311 3.12 -23.69 15.50
N GLU A 312 3.72 -23.78 16.69
CA GLU A 312 3.55 -24.96 17.55
C GLU A 312 2.27 -24.89 18.36
N ASP A 313 1.90 -23.68 18.81
CA ASP A 313 0.70 -23.43 19.62
C ASP A 313 -0.57 -23.44 18.75
N GLU A 314 -1.62 -24.14 19.22
CA GLU A 314 -2.90 -24.27 18.53
C GLU A 314 -3.66 -22.92 18.49
N ASP A 315 -3.64 -22.16 19.58
CA ASP A 315 -4.29 -20.85 19.64
C ASP A 315 -3.62 -19.83 18.70
N VAL A 316 -2.30 -19.95 18.51
CA VAL A 316 -1.54 -19.17 17.51
C VAL A 316 -1.94 -19.60 16.11
N ARG A 317 -2.04 -20.90 15.82
CA ARG A 317 -2.50 -21.38 14.51
C ARG A 317 -3.91 -20.96 14.17
N ASP A 318 -4.80 -20.84 15.16
CA ASP A 318 -6.21 -20.48 14.95
C ASP A 318 -6.40 -19.06 14.41
N VAL A 319 -5.41 -18.18 14.57
CA VAL A 319 -5.39 -16.86 13.90
C VAL A 319 -5.56 -16.98 12.39
N PHE A 320 -5.04 -18.07 11.79
CA PHE A 320 -5.22 -18.35 10.37
C PHE A 320 -6.68 -18.49 9.97
N ASN A 321 -7.53 -19.09 10.80
CA ASN A 321 -8.96 -19.25 10.50
C ASN A 321 -9.65 -17.89 10.39
N THR A 322 -9.34 -16.95 11.29
CA THR A 322 -9.85 -15.57 11.21
C THR A 322 -9.41 -14.90 9.90
N ILE A 323 -8.15 -15.10 9.48
CA ILE A 323 -7.63 -14.55 8.23
C ILE A 323 -8.30 -15.21 7.02
N LEU A 324 -8.53 -16.52 7.04
CA LEU A 324 -9.18 -17.27 5.97
C LEU A 324 -10.63 -16.84 5.78
N ASP A 325 -11.38 -16.68 6.85
CA ASP A 325 -12.77 -16.24 6.82
C ASP A 325 -12.89 -14.83 6.21
N GLU A 326 -12.03 -13.91 6.63
CA GLU A 326 -11.98 -12.56 6.07
C GLU A 326 -11.55 -12.56 4.60
N TRP A 327 -10.63 -13.45 4.20
CA TRP A 327 -10.24 -13.60 2.79
C TRP A 327 -11.41 -14.05 1.92
N GLN A 328 -12.16 -15.07 2.37
CA GLN A 328 -13.32 -15.57 1.65
C GLN A 328 -14.41 -14.52 1.56
N LEU A 329 -14.67 -13.82 2.66
CA LEU A 329 -15.63 -12.71 2.71
C LEU A 329 -15.22 -11.59 1.75
N THR A 330 -13.96 -11.16 1.80
CA THR A 330 -13.44 -10.10 0.93
C THR A 330 -13.61 -10.48 -0.54
N LYS A 331 -13.24 -11.70 -0.93
CA LYS A 331 -13.41 -12.18 -2.29
C LYS A 331 -14.87 -12.10 -2.74
N ASN A 332 -15.79 -12.62 -1.95
CA ASN A 332 -17.19 -12.65 -2.31
C ASN A 332 -17.78 -11.25 -2.46
N VAL A 333 -17.45 -10.36 -1.55
CA VAL A 333 -17.99 -8.99 -1.54
C VAL A 333 -17.44 -8.16 -2.70
N ILE A 334 -16.13 -8.28 -2.97
CA ILE A 334 -15.52 -7.58 -4.11
C ILE A 334 -16.15 -8.02 -5.42
N LEU A 335 -16.28 -9.33 -5.66
CA LEU A 335 -16.93 -9.85 -6.87
C LEU A 335 -18.39 -9.38 -7.01
N ALA A 336 -19.14 -9.28 -5.90
CA ALA A 336 -20.50 -8.78 -5.91
C ALA A 336 -20.57 -7.28 -6.27
N ILE A 337 -19.64 -6.46 -5.77
CA ILE A 337 -19.58 -5.02 -6.09
C ILE A 337 -19.15 -4.80 -7.53
N GLU A 338 -18.12 -5.51 -8.00
CA GLU A 338 -17.60 -5.43 -9.37
C GLU A 338 -18.52 -6.08 -10.40
N GLN A 339 -19.50 -6.88 -9.96
CA GLN A 339 -20.40 -7.67 -10.81
C GLN A 339 -19.64 -8.69 -11.68
N HIS A 340 -18.59 -9.30 -11.11
CA HIS A 340 -17.73 -10.28 -11.76
C HIS A 340 -17.99 -11.69 -11.20
N GLU A 341 -17.74 -12.72 -12.01
CA GLU A 341 -17.78 -14.11 -11.57
C GLU A 341 -16.44 -14.58 -10.99
N ASP A 342 -15.34 -14.07 -11.54
CA ASP A 342 -13.97 -14.44 -11.18
C ASP A 342 -13.09 -13.21 -10.92
N LEU A 343 -12.02 -13.40 -10.10
CA LEU A 343 -10.98 -12.40 -9.92
C LEU A 343 -10.24 -12.15 -11.26
N LEU A 344 -9.81 -10.91 -11.48
CA LEU A 344 -9.13 -10.44 -12.69
C LEU A 344 -9.95 -10.60 -13.98
N GLU A 345 -11.27 -10.59 -13.92
CA GLU A 345 -12.12 -10.71 -15.10
C GLU A 345 -11.86 -9.57 -16.11
N THR A 346 -11.63 -8.37 -15.60
CA THR A 346 -11.29 -7.20 -16.42
C THR A 346 -9.80 -7.09 -16.79
N ASN A 347 -8.95 -7.97 -16.26
CA ASN A 347 -7.51 -7.99 -16.56
C ASN A 347 -7.01 -9.38 -17.00
N PRO A 348 -7.47 -9.88 -18.17
CA PRO A 348 -7.13 -11.22 -18.66
C PRO A 348 -5.63 -11.40 -18.93
N SER A 349 -4.91 -10.33 -19.24
CA SER A 349 -3.45 -10.38 -19.44
C SER A 349 -2.71 -10.69 -18.13
N LEU A 350 -3.09 -10.04 -17.05
CA LEU A 350 -2.51 -10.35 -15.74
C LEU A 350 -2.91 -11.75 -15.26
N ARG A 351 -4.18 -12.14 -15.44
CA ARG A 351 -4.68 -13.49 -15.11
C ARG A 351 -3.86 -14.55 -15.82
N ALA A 352 -3.71 -14.48 -17.13
CA ALA A 352 -2.91 -15.42 -17.89
C ALA A 352 -1.43 -15.45 -17.44
N SER A 353 -0.86 -14.28 -17.14
CA SER A 353 0.50 -14.18 -16.61
C SER A 353 0.66 -14.83 -15.24
N LEU A 354 -0.34 -14.73 -14.36
CA LEU A 354 -0.33 -15.39 -13.05
C LEU A 354 -0.51 -16.90 -13.19
N ASP A 355 -1.50 -17.35 -13.96
CA ASP A 355 -1.77 -18.78 -14.21
C ASP A 355 -0.54 -19.50 -14.73
N TYR A 356 0.24 -18.86 -15.60
CA TYR A 356 1.48 -19.42 -16.13
C TYR A 356 2.61 -19.49 -15.10
N ARG A 357 2.75 -18.50 -14.22
CA ARG A 357 3.88 -18.38 -13.29
C ARG A 357 3.65 -19.06 -11.93
N LEU A 358 2.43 -18.94 -11.38
CA LEU A 358 2.14 -19.41 -10.02
C LEU A 358 2.50 -20.87 -9.74
N PRO A 359 2.30 -21.83 -10.66
CA PRO A 359 2.69 -23.22 -10.41
C PRO A 359 4.17 -23.39 -10.03
N TYR A 360 5.07 -22.61 -10.65
CA TYR A 360 6.50 -22.66 -10.35
C TYR A 360 6.82 -22.09 -8.96
N PHE A 361 6.17 -21.00 -8.57
CA PHE A 361 6.41 -20.36 -7.27
C PHE A 361 5.76 -21.13 -6.13
N ASN A 362 4.67 -21.80 -6.37
CA ASN A 362 4.04 -22.67 -5.37
C ASN A 362 5.03 -23.75 -4.92
N VAL A 363 5.81 -24.32 -5.83
CA VAL A 363 6.86 -25.29 -5.48
C VAL A 363 7.92 -24.66 -4.60
N LEU A 364 8.36 -23.43 -4.91
CA LEU A 364 9.34 -22.70 -4.07
C LEU A 364 8.80 -22.43 -2.66
N ASN A 365 7.51 -22.13 -2.52
CA ASN A 365 6.90 -21.96 -1.22
C ASN A 365 6.97 -23.25 -0.37
N TYR A 366 6.65 -24.41 -0.93
CA TYR A 366 6.74 -25.69 -0.20
C TYR A 366 8.18 -26.02 0.19
N ILE A 367 9.15 -25.77 -0.70
CA ILE A 367 10.58 -25.92 -0.39
C ILE A 367 10.97 -24.99 0.74
N GLN A 368 10.55 -23.72 0.70
CA GLN A 368 10.85 -22.74 1.73
C GLN A 368 10.30 -23.16 3.09
N ILE A 369 9.04 -23.61 3.15
CA ILE A 369 8.41 -24.11 4.38
C ILE A 369 9.21 -25.25 5.00
N GLU A 370 9.62 -26.24 4.21
CA GLU A 370 10.41 -27.37 4.69
C GLU A 370 11.80 -26.93 5.19
N LEU A 371 12.45 -26.00 4.49
CA LEU A 371 13.74 -25.44 4.90
C LEU A 371 13.61 -24.66 6.22
N ILE A 372 12.58 -23.82 6.34
CA ILE A 372 12.31 -23.05 7.57
C ILE A 372 12.04 -24.00 8.74
N LYS A 373 11.24 -25.06 8.53
CA LYS A 373 10.94 -26.04 9.55
C LYS A 373 12.22 -26.69 10.07
N ARG A 374 13.11 -27.12 9.19
CA ARG A 374 14.40 -27.71 9.56
C ARG A 374 15.29 -26.71 10.29
N LEU A 375 15.44 -25.50 9.76
CA LEU A 375 16.26 -24.45 10.38
C LEU A 375 15.80 -24.11 11.81
N ARG A 376 14.50 -24.17 12.10
CA ARG A 376 13.95 -23.84 13.42
C ARG A 376 14.03 -25.00 14.43
N HIS A 377 14.17 -26.25 13.97
CA HIS A 377 14.23 -27.45 14.81
C HIS A 377 15.63 -28.06 14.94
N ASP A 378 16.50 -27.85 13.95
CA ASP A 378 17.83 -28.42 13.88
C ASP A 378 18.94 -27.40 14.16
N GLU A 379 20.14 -27.87 14.41
CA GLU A 379 21.31 -27.02 14.59
C GLU A 379 21.61 -26.20 13.33
N LEU A 380 21.99 -24.94 13.54
CA LEU A 380 22.29 -23.94 12.53
C LEU A 380 23.29 -24.44 11.48
N ASP A 381 22.82 -24.64 10.25
CA ASP A 381 23.65 -24.84 9.06
C ASP A 381 23.52 -23.59 8.18
N GLU A 382 24.64 -22.90 7.95
CA GLU A 382 24.69 -21.71 7.07
C GLU A 382 24.19 -21.97 5.65
N ASP A 383 24.21 -23.23 5.20
CA ASP A 383 23.72 -23.59 3.86
C ASP A 383 22.19 -23.59 3.79
N TYR A 384 21.48 -23.91 4.86
CA TYR A 384 20.01 -23.77 4.92
C TYR A 384 19.57 -22.32 4.83
N GLU A 385 20.25 -21.41 5.51
CA GLU A 385 19.93 -19.97 5.43
C GLU A 385 20.11 -19.45 4.00
N LYS A 386 21.18 -19.80 3.31
CA LYS A 386 21.40 -19.43 1.90
C LYS A 386 20.33 -19.99 0.96
N LEU A 387 19.89 -21.22 1.19
CA LEU A 387 18.82 -21.84 0.41
C LEU A 387 17.48 -21.13 0.65
N ILE A 388 17.16 -20.78 1.89
CA ILE A 388 15.95 -20.00 2.21
C ILE A 388 16.01 -18.63 1.52
N HIS A 389 17.13 -17.92 1.59
CA HIS A 389 17.32 -16.65 0.88
C HIS A 389 17.12 -16.78 -0.64
N THR A 390 17.55 -17.90 -1.22
CA THR A 390 17.35 -18.20 -2.64
C THR A 390 15.85 -18.37 -2.95
N THR A 391 15.11 -19.09 -2.10
CA THR A 391 13.65 -19.24 -2.27
C THR A 391 12.92 -17.92 -2.09
N ILE A 392 13.33 -17.10 -1.11
CA ILE A 392 12.76 -15.75 -0.89
C ILE A 392 12.90 -14.90 -2.17
N ASN A 393 14.10 -14.86 -2.75
CA ASN A 393 14.34 -14.11 -3.98
C ASN A 393 13.54 -14.66 -5.17
N GLY A 394 13.45 -15.99 -5.30
CA GLY A 394 12.67 -16.64 -6.34
C GLY A 394 11.17 -16.31 -6.26
N ILE A 395 10.58 -16.42 -5.07
CA ILE A 395 9.17 -16.08 -4.82
C ILE A 395 8.92 -14.59 -5.08
N ALA A 396 9.78 -13.71 -4.57
CA ALA A 396 9.66 -12.26 -4.77
C ALA A 396 9.68 -11.88 -6.26
N THR A 397 10.65 -12.41 -7.00
CA THR A 397 10.78 -12.19 -8.45
C THR A 397 9.53 -12.68 -9.18
N GLY A 398 9.06 -13.84 -8.82
CA GLY A 398 7.91 -14.46 -9.46
C GLY A 398 6.60 -13.75 -9.22
N LEU A 399 6.38 -13.29 -8.03
CA LEU A 399 5.22 -12.47 -7.70
C LEU A 399 5.36 -11.03 -8.22
N ARG A 400 6.53 -10.65 -8.73
CA ARG A 400 6.93 -9.26 -9.00
C ARG A 400 6.69 -8.38 -7.77
N ASN A 401 7.14 -8.88 -6.63
CA ASN A 401 6.85 -8.35 -5.32
C ASN A 401 8.15 -8.29 -4.52
N SER A 402 8.89 -7.25 -4.74
CA SER A 402 10.18 -7.00 -4.07
C SER A 402 10.07 -6.17 -2.78
N GLY A 403 8.88 -6.18 -2.19
CA GLY A 403 8.58 -5.44 -0.96
C GLY A 403 7.84 -4.13 -1.16
#